data_d6b67afbc0ecf732ed2057637923bdd0
#
_entry.id   d6b67afbc0ecf732ed2057637923bdd0
#
_cell.length_a   1.000
_cell.length_b   1.000
_cell.length_c   1.000
_cell.angle_alpha   90.00
_cell.angle_beta   90.00
_cell.angle_gamma   90.00
#
_symmetry.space_group_name_H-M   'P 1'
#
loop_
_entity.id
_entity.type
_entity.pdbx_description
1 polymer ?
#
loop_
_entity_poly.entity_id
_entity_poly.type
_entity_poly.pdbx_seq_one_letter_code
_entity_poly.pdbx_strand_id
1 'polypeptide(L)'
;MLGSLASGTTVIRGFLRGEDTISTLNVFRAMGIDAAEDGGTLLIRGKGLRGLSEPEDVLDCGNSGTSMRLMTGLLAGQSFFSVLTGDRYLRARPMGRVIEPLTRMGATICGRNGGNKAPLAIQGQPLKGISYASPVASAQIKSSLLLAGLYAEGSTEVTEPSLSRDHSERMFAYFGAPIESLPNGARVSGGGELQGREVDVPGDISSAAFFIVAALIVPASELLITGVGINPTRTGIIDILVKMGADIEIANQRLVSGEPIADLLVRSSSLRGIEIGGETVPRAIDEFPIICVAAACAEGKTVIRDARELRVKETDRIAAMAANLRAAGVAVLETEDGMEITGAERLRGCTVDSFGDHRIAMSMLMAGLVATGETTVTDTGCIATSFPSFIDLLERVRG
;
A
#
# COMPACT_ATOMS: atom_id res chain seq x y z
N MET A 1 14.33 -3.30 1.73
CA MET A 1 14.98 -2.90 0.47
C MET A 1 16.12 -1.89 0.71
N LEU A 2 15.86 -0.60 1.01
CA LEU A 2 16.95 0.40 1.14
C LEU A 2 17.99 0.04 2.20
N GLY A 3 17.58 -0.49 3.35
CA GLY A 3 18.52 -0.98 4.36
C GLY A 3 19.48 -2.05 3.87
N SER A 4 19.06 -2.90 2.93
CA SER A 4 19.90 -3.92 2.31
C SER A 4 20.94 -3.34 1.34
N LEU A 5 20.59 -2.19 0.73
CA LEU A 5 21.43 -1.45 -0.23
C LEU A 5 22.29 -0.37 0.44
N ALA A 6 22.06 -0.10 1.72
CA ALA A 6 22.83 0.88 2.48
C ALA A 6 24.17 0.32 2.94
N SER A 7 25.12 1.19 3.21
CA SER A 7 26.36 0.84 3.93
C SER A 7 26.09 0.89 5.43
N GLY A 8 26.50 -0.17 6.16
CA GLY A 8 26.30 -0.28 7.60
C GLY A 8 24.97 -0.98 7.99
N THR A 9 24.59 -0.83 9.25
CA THR A 9 23.42 -1.50 9.81
C THR A 9 22.19 -0.59 9.79
N THR A 10 21.07 -1.12 9.32
CA THR A 10 19.75 -0.50 9.46
C THR A 10 19.00 -1.19 10.58
N VAL A 11 18.46 -0.41 11.52
CA VAL A 11 17.67 -0.88 12.66
C VAL A 11 16.21 -0.52 12.41
N ILE A 12 15.32 -1.51 12.31
CA ILE A 12 13.90 -1.27 11.99
C ILE A 12 13.05 -1.69 13.19
N ARG A 13 12.32 -0.73 13.76
CA ARG A 13 11.31 -0.96 14.80
C ARG A 13 9.91 -0.90 14.20
N GLY A 14 8.97 -1.66 14.73
CA GLY A 14 7.60 -1.71 14.19
C GLY A 14 7.48 -2.44 12.84
N PHE A 15 8.43 -3.35 12.52
CA PHE A 15 8.37 -4.12 11.29
C PHE A 15 7.13 -5.02 11.26
N LEU A 16 6.26 -4.83 10.27
CA LEU A 16 5.10 -5.67 10.07
C LEU A 16 5.53 -7.06 9.57
N ARG A 17 5.12 -8.11 10.27
CA ARG A 17 5.37 -9.51 9.88
C ARG A 17 4.23 -10.06 9.01
N GLY A 18 3.88 -9.34 7.97
CA GLY A 18 2.97 -9.81 6.94
C GLY A 18 3.68 -10.66 5.88
N GLU A 19 2.95 -11.47 5.13
CA GLU A 19 3.51 -12.35 4.10
C GLU A 19 4.33 -11.57 3.06
N ASP A 20 3.85 -10.41 2.62
CA ASP A 20 4.52 -9.56 1.62
C ASP A 20 5.89 -9.04 2.09
N THR A 21 5.98 -8.63 3.35
CA THR A 21 7.22 -8.11 3.94
C THR A 21 8.22 -9.20 4.21
N ILE A 22 7.76 -10.37 4.66
CA ILE A 22 8.60 -11.55 4.87
C ILE A 22 9.11 -12.10 3.54
N SER A 23 8.28 -12.18 2.50
CA SER A 23 8.72 -12.57 1.15
C SER A 23 9.81 -11.63 0.64
N THR A 24 9.65 -10.30 0.81
CA THR A 24 10.69 -9.33 0.47
C THR A 24 12.00 -9.59 1.24
N LEU A 25 11.90 -9.83 2.54
CA LEU A 25 13.07 -10.11 3.39
C LEU A 25 13.82 -11.36 2.91
N ASN A 26 13.09 -12.43 2.57
CA ASN A 26 13.66 -13.69 2.08
C ASN A 26 14.33 -13.51 0.71
N VAL A 27 13.77 -12.70 -0.18
CA VAL A 27 14.41 -12.32 -1.45
C VAL A 27 15.79 -11.68 -1.20
N PHE A 28 15.91 -10.76 -0.24
CA PHE A 28 17.21 -10.16 0.09
C PHE A 28 18.16 -11.13 0.79
N ARG A 29 17.67 -12.03 1.64
CA ARG A 29 18.46 -13.10 2.24
C ARG A 29 19.05 -14.03 1.18
N ALA A 30 18.26 -14.41 0.16
CA ALA A 30 18.72 -15.21 -0.96
C ALA A 30 19.84 -14.52 -1.79
N MET A 31 19.90 -13.17 -1.73
CA MET A 31 20.97 -12.38 -2.34
C MET A 31 22.10 -12.04 -1.34
N GLY A 32 22.20 -12.78 -0.24
CA GLY A 32 23.32 -12.71 0.70
C GLY A 32 23.20 -11.61 1.77
N ILE A 33 22.05 -11.00 1.96
CA ILE A 33 21.85 -10.03 3.04
C ILE A 33 21.64 -10.74 4.38
N ASP A 34 22.44 -10.36 5.37
CA ASP A 34 22.27 -10.77 6.76
C ASP A 34 21.20 -9.91 7.43
N ALA A 35 20.12 -10.56 7.85
CA ALA A 35 19.01 -9.92 8.54
C ALA A 35 18.61 -10.76 9.76
N ALA A 36 18.76 -10.18 10.94
CA ALA A 36 18.45 -10.79 12.22
C ALA A 36 17.32 -10.05 12.93
N GLU A 37 16.56 -10.76 13.75
CA GLU A 37 15.55 -10.17 14.62
C GLU A 37 15.99 -10.30 16.07
N ASP A 38 15.86 -9.19 16.82
CA ASP A 38 16.17 -9.12 18.23
C ASP A 38 15.10 -8.26 18.94
N GLY A 39 14.38 -8.85 19.89
CA GLY A 39 13.40 -8.16 20.72
C GLY A 39 12.31 -7.40 19.94
N GLY A 40 11.87 -7.92 18.77
CA GLY A 40 10.87 -7.27 17.90
C GLY A 40 11.47 -6.20 16.97
N THR A 41 12.78 -6.04 16.98
CA THR A 41 13.54 -5.15 16.08
C THR A 41 14.18 -5.97 14.97
N LEU A 42 14.07 -5.52 13.72
CA LEU A 42 14.75 -6.13 12.59
C LEU A 42 16.05 -5.38 12.30
N LEU A 43 17.17 -6.11 12.37
CA LEU A 43 18.50 -5.60 12.05
C LEU A 43 18.88 -6.07 10.65
N ILE A 44 19.22 -5.15 9.75
CA ILE A 44 19.66 -5.44 8.39
C ILE A 44 21.08 -4.95 8.22
N ARG A 45 22.02 -5.85 7.95
CA ARG A 45 23.40 -5.52 7.61
C ARG A 45 23.50 -5.28 6.10
N GLY A 46 23.37 -4.03 5.71
CA GLY A 46 23.44 -3.65 4.32
C GLY A 46 24.85 -3.77 3.75
N LYS A 47 24.94 -4.03 2.46
CA LYS A 47 26.20 -4.28 1.74
C LYS A 47 26.53 -3.22 0.69
N GLY A 48 25.82 -2.10 0.70
CA GLY A 48 25.92 -1.07 -0.34
C GLY A 48 25.18 -1.44 -1.63
N LEU A 49 25.08 -0.50 -2.55
CA LEU A 49 24.30 -0.67 -3.79
C LEU A 49 24.73 -1.88 -4.65
N ARG A 50 26.03 -2.23 -4.63
CA ARG A 50 26.61 -3.30 -5.45
C ARG A 50 27.05 -4.53 -4.65
N GLY A 51 26.63 -4.64 -3.40
CA GLY A 51 27.04 -5.73 -2.49
C GLY A 51 26.08 -6.93 -2.47
N LEU A 52 25.04 -6.95 -3.28
CA LEU A 52 24.16 -8.11 -3.44
C LEU A 52 24.88 -9.21 -4.24
N SER A 53 24.59 -10.45 -3.90
CA SER A 53 25.13 -11.64 -4.59
C SER A 53 24.10 -12.23 -5.54
N GLU A 54 24.56 -12.89 -6.61
CA GLU A 54 23.70 -13.68 -7.47
C GLU A 54 22.97 -14.75 -6.66
N PRO A 55 21.64 -14.84 -6.77
CA PRO A 55 20.89 -15.88 -6.05
C PRO A 55 21.09 -17.25 -6.69
N GLU A 56 21.18 -18.29 -5.86
CA GLU A 56 21.32 -19.69 -6.31
C GLU A 56 20.01 -20.25 -6.90
N ASP A 57 18.86 -19.67 -6.55
CA ASP A 57 17.53 -20.14 -6.98
C ASP A 57 16.63 -18.95 -7.37
N VAL A 58 15.44 -19.25 -7.84
CA VAL A 58 14.43 -18.25 -8.18
C VAL A 58 14.00 -17.47 -6.94
N LEU A 59 13.83 -16.17 -7.08
CA LEU A 59 13.40 -15.26 -6.04
C LEU A 59 11.88 -15.23 -5.96
N ASP A 60 11.31 -15.79 -4.90
CA ASP A 60 9.86 -15.86 -4.71
C ASP A 60 9.34 -14.63 -3.96
N CYS A 61 8.53 -13.82 -4.64
CA CYS A 61 7.87 -12.65 -4.07
C CYS A 61 6.50 -12.97 -3.40
N GLY A 62 6.12 -14.24 -3.28
CA GLY A 62 4.81 -14.64 -2.74
C GLY A 62 3.65 -14.06 -3.55
N ASN A 63 2.75 -13.33 -2.89
CA ASN A 63 1.65 -12.58 -3.54
C ASN A 63 2.00 -11.09 -3.71
N SER A 64 3.21 -10.64 -3.32
CA SER A 64 3.57 -9.22 -3.28
C SER A 64 3.85 -8.62 -4.65
N GLY A 65 2.86 -7.96 -5.22
CA GLY A 65 3.02 -7.17 -6.44
C GLY A 65 3.98 -5.99 -6.28
N THR A 66 4.08 -5.44 -5.07
CA THR A 66 5.03 -4.37 -4.74
C THR A 66 6.45 -4.91 -4.78
N SER A 67 6.73 -6.02 -4.09
CA SER A 67 8.05 -6.63 -4.09
C SER A 67 8.52 -6.95 -5.51
N MET A 68 7.68 -7.63 -6.30
CA MET A 68 8.05 -8.00 -7.67
C MET A 68 8.36 -6.77 -8.54
N ARG A 69 7.53 -5.72 -8.50
CA ARG A 69 7.75 -4.54 -9.35
C ARG A 69 8.98 -3.73 -8.94
N LEU A 70 9.17 -3.50 -7.64
CA LEU A 70 10.31 -2.75 -7.13
C LEU A 70 11.62 -3.54 -7.35
N MET A 71 11.60 -4.86 -7.07
CA MET A 71 12.76 -5.72 -7.31
C MET A 71 13.14 -5.80 -8.78
N THR A 72 12.16 -5.75 -9.69
CA THR A 72 12.48 -5.72 -11.14
C THR A 72 13.37 -4.52 -11.48
N GLY A 73 13.08 -3.33 -10.96
CA GLY A 73 13.92 -2.15 -11.15
C GLY A 73 15.29 -2.27 -10.48
N LEU A 74 15.33 -2.75 -9.24
CA LEU A 74 16.57 -2.93 -8.49
C LEU A 74 17.50 -3.93 -9.17
N LEU A 75 16.97 -5.10 -9.56
CA LEU A 75 17.75 -6.19 -10.16
C LEU A 75 18.25 -5.86 -11.56
N ALA A 76 17.52 -5.05 -12.31
CA ALA A 76 17.96 -4.59 -13.63
C ALA A 76 19.32 -3.86 -13.61
N GLY A 77 19.65 -3.18 -12.50
CA GLY A 77 20.92 -2.47 -12.31
C GLY A 77 22.04 -3.28 -11.63
N GLN A 78 21.80 -4.56 -11.28
CA GLN A 78 22.85 -5.43 -10.73
C GLN A 78 23.78 -5.94 -11.83
N SER A 79 24.81 -6.72 -11.45
CA SER A 79 25.78 -7.30 -12.40
C SER A 79 25.58 -8.81 -12.62
N PHE A 80 24.47 -9.38 -12.20
CA PHE A 80 24.19 -10.81 -12.20
C PHE A 80 22.82 -11.14 -12.79
N PHE A 81 22.59 -12.43 -13.06
CA PHE A 81 21.30 -12.96 -13.52
C PHE A 81 20.38 -13.24 -12.32
N SER A 82 19.09 -13.04 -12.50
CA SER A 82 18.08 -13.40 -11.51
C SER A 82 16.73 -13.74 -12.14
N VAL A 83 15.91 -14.51 -11.43
CA VAL A 83 14.54 -14.83 -11.83
C VAL A 83 13.59 -14.49 -10.69
N LEU A 84 12.59 -13.64 -10.95
CA LEU A 84 11.51 -13.34 -10.04
C LEU A 84 10.28 -14.18 -10.35
N THR A 85 9.69 -14.77 -9.31
CA THR A 85 8.42 -15.50 -9.38
C THR A 85 7.50 -15.12 -8.22
N GLY A 86 6.38 -15.77 -8.12
CA GLY A 86 5.43 -15.66 -7.02
C GLY A 86 4.29 -16.66 -7.18
N ASP A 87 3.25 -16.52 -6.39
CA ASP A 87 2.11 -17.39 -6.44
C ASP A 87 1.32 -17.27 -7.77
N ARG A 88 0.28 -18.08 -7.92
CA ARG A 88 -0.55 -18.10 -9.13
C ARG A 88 -1.22 -16.75 -9.43
N TYR A 89 -1.58 -16.01 -8.39
CA TYR A 89 -2.26 -14.72 -8.52
C TYR A 89 -1.28 -13.62 -8.95
N LEU A 90 -0.11 -13.56 -8.31
CA LEU A 90 0.94 -12.62 -8.68
C LEU A 90 1.43 -12.85 -10.11
N ARG A 91 1.61 -14.13 -10.52
CA ARG A 91 1.99 -14.47 -11.90
C ARG A 91 0.95 -14.12 -12.96
N ALA A 92 -0.29 -13.89 -12.56
CA ALA A 92 -1.35 -13.42 -13.46
C ALA A 92 -1.38 -11.89 -13.63
N ARG A 93 -0.76 -11.13 -12.71
CA ARG A 93 -0.74 -9.66 -12.74
C ARG A 93 0.14 -9.12 -13.89
N PRO A 94 -0.26 -8.01 -14.54
CA PRO A 94 0.54 -7.41 -15.62
C PRO A 94 1.79 -6.71 -15.06
N MET A 95 2.93 -6.90 -15.75
CA MET A 95 4.24 -6.32 -15.41
C MET A 95 4.75 -5.35 -16.47
N GLY A 96 4.07 -5.27 -17.62
CA GLY A 96 4.49 -4.45 -18.77
C GLY A 96 4.69 -2.98 -18.43
N ARG A 97 3.87 -2.42 -17.52
CA ARG A 97 3.99 -1.02 -17.08
C ARG A 97 5.33 -0.68 -16.42
N VAL A 98 6.03 -1.67 -15.87
CA VAL A 98 7.35 -1.51 -15.25
C VAL A 98 8.44 -1.91 -16.24
N ILE A 99 8.24 -2.98 -16.99
CA ILE A 99 9.24 -3.54 -17.91
C ILE A 99 9.50 -2.59 -19.08
N GLU A 100 8.48 -1.98 -19.63
CA GLU A 100 8.62 -1.07 -20.79
C GLU A 100 9.59 0.10 -20.48
N PRO A 101 9.40 0.92 -19.43
CA PRO A 101 10.35 1.99 -19.13
C PRO A 101 11.72 1.48 -18.68
N LEU A 102 11.84 0.36 -17.98
CA LEU A 102 13.13 -0.25 -17.65
C LEU A 102 13.89 -0.69 -18.91
N THR A 103 13.19 -1.20 -19.91
CA THR A 103 13.81 -1.53 -21.22
C THR A 103 14.37 -0.28 -21.91
N ARG A 104 13.71 0.88 -21.78
CA ARG A 104 14.25 2.17 -22.27
C ARG A 104 15.52 2.59 -21.53
N MET A 105 15.66 2.21 -20.23
CA MET A 105 16.91 2.41 -19.48
C MET A 105 18.02 1.46 -19.91
N GLY A 106 17.73 0.48 -20.77
CA GLY A 106 18.66 -0.54 -21.26
C GLY A 106 18.51 -1.89 -20.57
N ALA A 107 17.53 -2.12 -19.70
CA ALA A 107 17.36 -3.40 -19.02
C ALA A 107 16.99 -4.53 -19.99
N THR A 108 17.54 -5.72 -19.73
CA THR A 108 17.18 -6.97 -20.42
C THR A 108 16.30 -7.82 -19.51
N ILE A 109 15.02 -7.85 -19.81
CA ILE A 109 14.00 -8.55 -19.02
C ILE A 109 13.16 -9.43 -19.94
N CYS A 110 13.09 -10.72 -19.62
CA CYS A 110 12.26 -11.70 -20.31
C CYS A 110 11.18 -12.25 -19.38
N GLY A 111 10.03 -12.60 -19.94
CA GLY A 111 8.95 -13.17 -19.15
C GLY A 111 7.85 -13.76 -20.01
N ARG A 112 6.84 -14.35 -19.39
CA ARG A 112 5.67 -14.90 -20.10
C ARG A 112 4.88 -13.78 -20.78
N ASN A 113 4.15 -14.15 -21.84
CA ASN A 113 3.30 -13.23 -22.60
C ASN A 113 4.07 -11.98 -23.09
N GLY A 114 5.22 -12.21 -23.77
CA GLY A 114 6.07 -11.12 -24.28
C GLY A 114 6.68 -10.24 -23.19
N GLY A 115 6.98 -10.79 -22.02
CA GLY A 115 7.52 -10.05 -20.88
C GLY A 115 6.44 -9.50 -19.92
N ASN A 116 5.16 -9.54 -20.28
CA ASN A 116 4.12 -8.89 -19.50
C ASN A 116 3.67 -9.67 -18.25
N LYS A 117 4.18 -10.90 -18.02
CA LYS A 117 3.80 -11.73 -16.87
C LYS A 117 4.99 -12.51 -16.31
N ALA A 118 4.99 -12.67 -15.00
CA ALA A 118 5.97 -13.51 -14.31
C ALA A 118 5.82 -15.02 -14.65
N PRO A 119 6.90 -15.83 -14.52
CA PRO A 119 8.23 -15.45 -14.01
C PRO A 119 8.95 -14.44 -14.91
N LEU A 120 9.78 -13.59 -14.30
CA LEU A 120 10.60 -12.61 -15.00
C LEU A 120 12.07 -13.00 -14.86
N ALA A 121 12.74 -13.24 -15.96
CA ALA A 121 14.19 -13.43 -16.02
C ALA A 121 14.85 -12.08 -16.32
N ILE A 122 15.77 -11.66 -15.48
CA ILE A 122 16.42 -10.36 -15.51
C ILE A 122 17.91 -10.55 -15.64
N GLN A 123 18.51 -10.05 -16.70
CA GLN A 123 19.94 -9.93 -16.83
C GLN A 123 20.35 -8.53 -16.35
N GLY A 124 20.98 -8.47 -15.20
CA GLY A 124 21.48 -7.22 -14.67
C GLY A 124 22.62 -6.66 -15.50
N GLN A 125 22.61 -5.36 -15.74
CA GLN A 125 23.57 -4.68 -16.61
C GLN A 125 23.63 -3.16 -16.35
N PRO A 126 24.64 -2.44 -16.90
CA PRO A 126 24.68 -0.99 -16.80
C PRO A 126 23.41 -0.36 -17.42
N LEU A 127 22.79 0.53 -16.67
CA LEU A 127 21.59 1.26 -17.08
C LEU A 127 21.93 2.71 -17.42
N LYS A 128 21.08 3.35 -18.24
CA LYS A 128 21.13 4.78 -18.52
C LYS A 128 19.92 5.47 -17.89
N GLY A 129 20.13 6.63 -17.33
CA GLY A 129 19.05 7.49 -16.81
C GLY A 129 18.12 7.93 -17.95
N ILE A 130 16.84 8.08 -17.64
CA ILE A 130 15.81 8.52 -18.60
C ILE A 130 14.89 9.56 -17.95
N SER A 131 14.24 10.37 -18.77
CA SER A 131 13.04 11.11 -18.38
C SER A 131 11.80 10.33 -18.86
N TYR A 132 10.95 9.94 -17.92
CA TYR A 132 9.76 9.12 -18.19
C TYR A 132 8.49 9.79 -17.67
N ALA A 133 7.61 10.17 -18.58
CA ALA A 133 6.26 10.60 -18.24
C ALA A 133 5.36 9.36 -18.14
N SER A 134 4.99 8.99 -16.93
CA SER A 134 4.10 7.84 -16.69
C SER A 134 2.69 8.15 -17.19
N PRO A 135 2.05 7.25 -17.94
CA PRO A 135 0.68 7.47 -18.41
C PRO A 135 -0.37 7.37 -17.28
N VAL A 136 0.03 6.87 -16.12
CA VAL A 136 -0.83 6.67 -14.94
C VAL A 136 -0.10 7.06 -13.67
N ALA A 137 -0.83 7.52 -12.66
CA ALA A 137 -0.29 7.73 -11.32
C ALA A 137 -0.05 6.37 -10.64
N SER A 138 1.21 6.00 -10.45
CA SER A 138 1.57 4.72 -9.84
C SER A 138 2.89 4.77 -9.09
N ALA A 139 2.80 4.78 -7.77
CA ALA A 139 3.97 4.73 -6.90
C ALA A 139 4.88 3.53 -7.18
N GLN A 140 4.33 2.38 -7.60
CA GLN A 140 5.12 1.18 -7.90
C GLN A 140 5.97 1.35 -9.17
N ILE A 141 5.43 1.98 -10.22
CA ILE A 141 6.20 2.30 -11.43
C ILE A 141 7.30 3.30 -11.07
N LYS A 142 6.94 4.40 -10.43
CA LYS A 142 7.88 5.44 -9.99
C LYS A 142 8.99 4.85 -9.13
N SER A 143 8.65 4.12 -8.06
CA SER A 143 9.63 3.52 -7.15
C SER A 143 10.56 2.52 -7.84
N SER A 144 10.04 1.71 -8.78
CA SER A 144 10.84 0.77 -9.55
C SER A 144 11.89 1.49 -10.41
N LEU A 145 11.49 2.56 -11.09
CA LEU A 145 12.39 3.35 -11.93
C LEU A 145 13.40 4.15 -11.10
N LEU A 146 13.01 4.68 -9.95
CA LEU A 146 13.92 5.36 -9.03
C LEU A 146 14.95 4.39 -8.45
N LEU A 147 14.56 3.14 -8.10
CA LEU A 147 15.49 2.10 -7.69
C LEU A 147 16.49 1.75 -8.80
N ALA A 148 16.02 1.58 -10.02
CA ALA A 148 16.90 1.37 -11.19
C ALA A 148 17.81 2.58 -11.43
N GLY A 149 17.30 3.79 -11.22
CA GLY A 149 18.00 5.05 -11.36
C GLY A 149 19.20 5.21 -10.42
N LEU A 150 19.21 4.57 -9.24
CA LEU A 150 20.38 4.54 -8.34
C LEU A 150 21.62 3.89 -8.99
N TYR A 151 21.40 3.00 -9.96
CA TYR A 151 22.45 2.27 -10.68
C TYR A 151 22.75 2.85 -12.06
N ALA A 152 21.92 3.76 -12.54
CA ALA A 152 22.01 4.29 -13.90
C ALA A 152 23.12 5.32 -14.05
N GLU A 153 23.69 5.41 -15.24
CA GLU A 153 24.52 6.55 -15.64
C GLU A 153 23.61 7.78 -15.89
N GLY A 154 23.92 8.89 -15.22
CA GLY A 154 23.14 10.12 -15.29
C GLY A 154 21.96 10.14 -14.32
N SER A 155 20.88 10.82 -14.69
CA SER A 155 19.70 11.01 -13.84
C SER A 155 18.49 10.34 -14.42
N THR A 156 17.66 9.76 -13.56
CA THR A 156 16.35 9.21 -13.90
C THR A 156 15.26 10.09 -13.32
N GLU A 157 14.40 10.61 -14.17
CA GLU A 157 13.24 11.43 -13.81
C GLU A 157 11.96 10.71 -14.15
N VAL A 158 11.02 10.69 -13.20
CA VAL A 158 9.68 10.12 -13.40
C VAL A 158 8.64 11.17 -13.06
N THR A 159 7.78 11.50 -14.01
CA THR A 159 6.63 12.39 -13.80
C THR A 159 5.33 11.62 -13.99
N GLU A 160 4.27 12.04 -13.30
CA GLU A 160 2.97 11.39 -13.25
C GLU A 160 1.85 12.40 -13.56
N PRO A 161 0.68 11.96 -14.10
CA PRO A 161 -0.44 12.86 -14.38
C PRO A 161 -1.06 13.46 -13.10
N SER A 162 -0.97 12.75 -11.97
CA SER A 162 -1.27 13.23 -10.61
C SER A 162 -0.30 12.58 -9.64
N LEU A 163 -0.02 13.24 -8.52
CA LEU A 163 0.96 12.75 -7.56
C LEU A 163 0.49 11.44 -6.92
N SER A 164 1.26 10.36 -7.12
CA SER A 164 1.11 9.13 -6.36
C SER A 164 1.87 9.20 -5.03
N ARG A 165 1.79 8.14 -4.23
CA ARG A 165 2.50 8.02 -2.94
C ARG A 165 3.99 8.33 -3.08
N ASP A 166 4.54 9.11 -2.15
CA ASP A 166 5.93 9.61 -2.15
C ASP A 166 6.83 8.96 -1.09
N HIS A 167 6.42 7.82 -0.53
CA HIS A 167 7.20 7.10 0.49
C HIS A 167 8.61 6.75 0.03
N SER A 168 8.78 6.37 -1.25
CA SER A 168 10.10 6.05 -1.79
C SER A 168 11.01 7.27 -1.82
N GLU A 169 10.49 8.41 -2.25
CA GLU A 169 11.24 9.67 -2.29
C GLU A 169 11.70 10.08 -0.89
N ARG A 170 10.81 10.02 0.10
CA ARG A 170 11.13 10.32 1.50
C ARG A 170 12.16 9.35 2.06
N MET A 171 11.99 8.06 1.83
CA MET A 171 12.93 7.04 2.30
C MET A 171 14.28 7.15 1.59
N PHE A 172 14.31 7.44 0.29
CA PHE A 172 15.54 7.69 -0.45
C PHE A 172 16.31 8.87 0.17
N ALA A 173 15.64 10.00 0.39
CA ALA A 173 16.23 11.18 1.03
C ALA A 173 16.72 10.84 2.45
N TYR A 174 15.93 10.11 3.23
CA TYR A 174 16.30 9.71 4.59
C TYR A 174 17.53 8.81 4.63
N PHE A 175 17.71 7.91 3.65
CA PHE A 175 18.90 7.08 3.51
C PHE A 175 20.08 7.80 2.84
N GLY A 176 19.91 9.05 2.40
CA GLY A 176 20.98 9.87 1.81
C GLY A 176 21.13 9.72 0.30
N ALA A 177 20.16 9.13 -0.40
CA ALA A 177 20.17 9.10 -1.86
C ALA A 177 20.07 10.51 -2.46
N PRO A 178 20.72 10.77 -3.62
CA PRO A 178 20.61 12.03 -4.34
C PRO A 178 19.27 12.12 -5.10
N ILE A 179 18.20 12.38 -4.36
CA ILE A 179 16.83 12.47 -4.87
C ILE A 179 16.30 13.90 -4.75
N GLU A 180 15.55 14.31 -5.75
CA GLU A 180 14.83 15.59 -5.81
C GLU A 180 13.34 15.29 -6.01
N SER A 181 12.49 15.82 -5.12
CA SER A 181 11.04 15.76 -5.29
C SER A 181 10.61 16.85 -6.28
N LEU A 182 9.81 16.46 -7.26
CA LEU A 182 9.22 17.34 -8.27
C LEU A 182 7.71 17.53 -7.97
N PRO A 183 7.06 18.57 -8.49
CA PRO A 183 5.63 18.79 -8.28
C PRO A 183 4.75 17.57 -8.61
N ASN A 184 5.09 16.84 -9.68
CA ASN A 184 4.36 15.68 -10.14
C ASN A 184 5.27 14.44 -10.29
N GLY A 185 6.25 14.25 -9.41
CA GLY A 185 7.14 13.11 -9.51
C GLY A 185 8.43 13.24 -8.75
N ALA A 186 9.50 12.62 -9.24
CA ALA A 186 10.82 12.68 -8.62
C ALA A 186 11.94 12.44 -9.62
N ARG A 187 13.13 12.93 -9.26
CA ARG A 187 14.38 12.70 -10.00
C ARG A 187 15.43 12.11 -9.06
N VAL A 188 16.13 11.08 -9.49
CA VAL A 188 17.26 10.49 -8.77
C VAL A 188 18.49 10.49 -9.67
N SER A 189 19.66 10.79 -9.10
CA SER A 189 20.96 10.66 -9.79
C SER A 189 21.62 9.36 -9.40
N GLY A 190 22.24 8.67 -10.35
CA GLY A 190 22.97 7.44 -10.11
C GLY A 190 24.27 7.65 -9.33
N GLY A 191 24.77 6.58 -8.69
CA GLY A 191 26.08 6.53 -8.05
C GLY A 191 26.17 7.10 -6.63
N GLY A 192 25.05 7.47 -6.00
CA GLY A 192 25.01 7.86 -4.59
C GLY A 192 25.22 6.68 -3.64
N GLU A 193 25.69 6.94 -2.42
CA GLU A 193 25.77 5.94 -1.35
C GLU A 193 24.60 6.10 -0.38
N LEU A 194 23.98 4.96 -0.03
CA LEU A 194 22.97 4.90 1.02
C LEU A 194 23.63 4.56 2.35
N GLN A 195 23.16 5.18 3.41
CA GLN A 195 23.66 4.96 4.77
C GLN A 195 22.63 4.21 5.61
N GLY A 196 23.08 3.21 6.40
CA GLY A 196 22.23 2.53 7.38
C GLY A 196 21.61 3.55 8.34
N ARG A 197 20.34 3.34 8.70
CA ARG A 197 19.55 4.27 9.52
C ARG A 197 18.75 3.51 10.58
N GLU A 198 18.37 4.22 11.63
CA GLU A 198 17.27 3.77 12.48
C GLU A 198 15.95 4.16 11.83
N VAL A 199 15.06 3.18 11.68
CA VAL A 199 13.74 3.36 11.06
C VAL A 199 12.67 2.91 12.03
N ASP A 200 11.88 3.84 12.51
CA ASP A 200 10.65 3.55 13.21
C ASP A 200 9.51 3.57 12.20
N VAL A 201 8.86 2.42 11.98
CA VAL A 201 7.77 2.27 11.02
C VAL A 201 6.50 2.85 11.62
N PRO A 202 5.87 3.84 10.98
CA PRO A 202 4.60 4.40 11.45
C PRO A 202 3.47 3.37 11.43
N GLY A 203 2.42 3.62 12.24
CA GLY A 203 1.14 2.95 12.06
C GLY A 203 0.59 3.22 10.65
N ASP A 204 0.13 2.18 9.96
CA ASP A 204 -0.42 2.32 8.62
C ASP A 204 -1.82 2.94 8.66
N ILE A 205 -1.99 4.06 7.93
CA ILE A 205 -3.29 4.74 7.84
C ILE A 205 -4.39 3.83 7.25
N SER A 206 -4.06 2.92 6.34
CA SER A 206 -5.02 1.96 5.80
C SER A 206 -5.51 0.99 6.87
N SER A 207 -4.63 0.56 7.76
CA SER A 207 -4.99 -0.28 8.92
C SER A 207 -5.76 0.51 9.96
N ALA A 208 -5.34 1.75 10.26
CA ALA A 208 -6.03 2.64 11.17
C ALA A 208 -7.44 3.00 10.69
N ALA A 209 -7.67 3.09 9.37
CA ALA A 209 -8.93 3.47 8.75
C ALA A 209 -10.12 2.62 9.22
N PHE A 210 -9.93 1.32 9.43
CA PHE A 210 -10.98 0.44 9.93
C PHE A 210 -11.42 0.85 11.33
N PHE A 211 -10.47 1.13 12.21
CA PHE A 211 -10.74 1.55 13.59
C PHE A 211 -11.23 3.00 13.66
N ILE A 212 -10.76 3.89 12.78
CA ILE A 212 -11.29 5.25 12.64
C ILE A 212 -12.77 5.19 12.31
N VAL A 213 -13.16 4.46 11.26
CA VAL A 213 -14.57 4.35 10.88
C VAL A 213 -15.38 3.65 11.96
N ALA A 214 -14.87 2.59 12.59
CA ALA A 214 -15.56 1.93 13.70
C ALA A 214 -15.84 2.92 14.83
N ALA A 215 -14.86 3.74 15.25
CA ALA A 215 -15.05 4.75 16.29
C ALA A 215 -16.06 5.84 15.89
N LEU A 216 -16.15 6.17 14.59
CA LEU A 216 -17.12 7.15 14.11
C LEU A 216 -18.56 6.62 14.14
N ILE A 217 -18.78 5.35 13.76
CA ILE A 217 -20.12 4.79 13.58
C ILE A 217 -20.68 4.11 14.85
N VAL A 218 -19.82 3.65 15.77
CA VAL A 218 -20.29 3.06 17.04
C VAL A 218 -20.68 4.17 18.01
N PRO A 219 -21.93 4.17 18.51
CA PRO A 219 -22.42 5.25 19.41
C PRO A 219 -21.59 5.38 20.67
N ALA A 220 -21.34 6.63 21.09
CA ALA A 220 -20.58 6.98 22.30
C ALA A 220 -19.13 6.45 22.33
N SER A 221 -18.58 6.10 21.20
CA SER A 221 -17.19 5.66 21.06
C SER A 221 -16.23 6.84 21.07
N GLU A 222 -15.10 6.67 21.75
CA GLU A 222 -13.92 7.53 21.68
C GLU A 222 -12.67 6.65 21.61
N LEU A 223 -11.82 6.88 20.60
CA LEU A 223 -10.64 6.05 20.36
C LEU A 223 -9.42 6.92 20.04
N LEU A 224 -8.33 6.72 20.78
CA LEU A 224 -7.02 7.29 20.48
C LEU A 224 -6.17 6.28 19.72
N ILE A 225 -5.77 6.61 18.50
CA ILE A 225 -4.88 5.79 17.66
C ILE A 225 -3.55 6.54 17.54
N THR A 226 -2.49 6.00 18.13
CA THR A 226 -1.20 6.70 18.25
C THR A 226 -0.23 6.35 17.13
N GLY A 227 0.63 7.31 16.76
CA GLY A 227 1.75 7.09 15.85
C GLY A 227 1.35 6.74 14.41
N VAL A 228 0.19 7.19 13.95
CA VAL A 228 -0.31 6.91 12.59
C VAL A 228 0.41 7.76 11.56
N GLY A 229 0.85 7.15 10.46
CA GLY A 229 1.38 7.87 9.31
C GLY A 229 0.33 8.76 8.67
N ILE A 230 0.62 10.06 8.62
CA ILE A 230 -0.25 11.08 8.03
C ILE A 230 0.37 11.70 6.77
N ASN A 231 1.04 10.90 5.97
CA ASN A 231 1.57 11.36 4.69
C ASN A 231 0.45 11.97 3.83
N PRO A 232 0.59 13.22 3.33
CA PRO A 232 -0.48 13.89 2.57
C PRO A 232 -0.97 13.12 1.34
N THR A 233 -0.12 12.25 0.77
CA THR A 233 -0.50 11.38 -0.36
C THR A 233 -1.36 10.17 0.05
N ARG A 234 -1.61 9.99 1.37
CA ARG A 234 -2.34 8.86 1.96
C ARG A 234 -3.54 9.28 2.82
N THR A 235 -3.65 10.55 3.17
CA THR A 235 -4.69 11.04 4.10
C THR A 235 -6.03 11.34 3.45
N GLY A 236 -6.26 10.90 2.23
CA GLY A 236 -7.55 11.08 1.55
C GLY A 236 -8.74 10.56 2.35
N ILE A 237 -8.57 9.46 3.11
CA ILE A 237 -9.61 8.95 4.02
C ILE A 237 -9.97 9.96 5.11
N ILE A 238 -9.00 10.63 5.71
CA ILE A 238 -9.25 11.65 6.75
C ILE A 238 -10.03 12.82 6.14
N ASP A 239 -9.59 13.30 4.97
CA ASP A 239 -10.27 14.41 4.28
C ASP A 239 -11.72 14.04 3.92
N ILE A 240 -11.97 12.82 3.47
CA ILE A 240 -13.30 12.30 3.15
C ILE A 240 -14.16 12.26 4.41
N LEU A 241 -13.68 11.65 5.48
CA LEU A 241 -14.43 11.49 6.72
C LEU A 241 -14.74 12.84 7.39
N VAL A 242 -13.78 13.78 7.40
CA VAL A 242 -14.01 15.15 7.89
C VAL A 242 -15.09 15.87 7.07
N LYS A 243 -15.07 15.73 5.74
CA LYS A 243 -16.16 16.27 4.88
C LYS A 243 -17.51 15.61 5.16
N MET A 244 -17.53 14.34 5.58
CA MET A 244 -18.74 13.65 6.02
C MET A 244 -19.22 14.10 7.41
N GLY A 245 -18.45 14.95 8.12
CA GLY A 245 -18.80 15.46 9.45
C GLY A 245 -18.17 14.68 10.62
N ALA A 246 -17.10 13.92 10.37
CA ALA A 246 -16.38 13.18 11.42
C ALA A 246 -15.66 14.12 12.41
N ASP A 247 -15.72 13.79 13.69
CA ASP A 247 -14.91 14.39 14.75
C ASP A 247 -13.59 13.61 14.87
N ILE A 248 -12.57 14.11 14.17
CA ILE A 248 -11.20 13.57 14.17
C ILE A 248 -10.23 14.70 14.54
N GLU A 249 -9.60 14.58 15.69
CA GLU A 249 -8.57 15.49 16.16
C GLU A 249 -7.18 14.91 15.84
N ILE A 250 -6.35 15.68 15.12
CA ILE A 250 -4.98 15.30 14.77
C ILE A 250 -4.03 15.99 15.74
N ALA A 251 -3.43 15.22 16.63
CA ALA A 251 -2.55 15.70 17.68
C ALA A 251 -1.11 15.18 17.53
N ASN A 252 -0.17 15.79 18.25
CA ASN A 252 1.23 15.33 18.36
C ASN A 252 1.90 15.07 17.00
N GLN A 253 1.67 15.95 16.02
CA GLN A 253 2.30 15.84 14.70
C GLN A 253 3.81 15.96 14.80
N ARG A 254 4.53 15.04 14.20
CA ARG A 254 5.99 14.98 14.21
C ARG A 254 6.52 14.23 12.99
N LEU A 255 7.80 14.41 12.69
CA LEU A 255 8.51 13.70 11.63
C LEU A 255 9.31 12.53 12.26
N VAL A 256 9.09 11.32 11.74
CA VAL A 256 9.80 10.10 12.18
C VAL A 256 10.30 9.36 10.96
N SER A 257 11.60 9.10 10.91
CA SER A 257 12.25 8.39 9.80
C SER A 257 11.89 8.94 8.40
N GLY A 258 11.71 10.28 8.29
CA GLY A 258 11.33 10.96 7.05
C GLY A 258 9.82 10.98 6.75
N GLU A 259 8.98 10.31 7.56
CA GLU A 259 7.53 10.28 7.39
C GLU A 259 6.81 11.13 8.46
N PRO A 260 5.78 11.92 8.08
CA PRO A 260 4.95 12.62 9.03
C PRO A 260 4.02 11.64 9.73
N ILE A 261 3.96 11.73 11.06
CA ILE A 261 3.08 10.92 11.91
C ILE A 261 2.29 11.80 12.86
N ALA A 262 1.15 11.29 13.33
CA ALA A 262 0.33 11.94 14.34
C ALA A 262 -0.39 10.91 15.21
N ASP A 263 -0.99 11.41 16.28
CA ASP A 263 -1.97 10.69 17.06
C ASP A 263 -3.36 11.18 16.64
N LEU A 264 -4.29 10.25 16.42
CA LEU A 264 -5.65 10.54 15.97
C LEU A 264 -6.63 10.23 17.09
N LEU A 265 -7.29 11.25 17.62
CA LEU A 265 -8.41 11.07 18.55
C LEU A 265 -9.71 11.15 17.76
N VAL A 266 -10.47 10.06 17.75
CA VAL A 266 -11.68 9.88 16.95
C VAL A 266 -12.87 9.68 17.87
N ARG A 267 -13.95 10.44 17.67
CA ARG A 267 -15.19 10.34 18.45
C ARG A 267 -16.38 10.02 17.59
N SER A 268 -17.34 9.30 18.13
CA SER A 268 -18.57 8.94 17.41
C SER A 268 -19.25 10.17 16.85
N SER A 269 -19.72 10.07 15.59
CA SER A 269 -20.17 11.22 14.81
C SER A 269 -21.40 10.88 13.95
N SER A 270 -22.26 11.85 13.74
CA SER A 270 -23.36 11.76 12.77
C SER A 270 -22.82 12.10 11.38
N LEU A 271 -22.50 11.07 10.61
CA LEU A 271 -21.95 11.22 9.26
C LEU A 271 -23.05 11.62 8.26
N ARG A 272 -22.66 12.35 7.21
CA ARG A 272 -23.53 12.76 6.09
C ARG A 272 -22.94 12.31 4.76
N GLY A 273 -23.82 11.95 3.84
CA GLY A 273 -23.43 11.59 2.48
C GLY A 273 -22.81 12.77 1.72
N ILE A 274 -21.79 12.47 0.92
CA ILE A 274 -21.03 13.46 0.12
C ILE A 274 -20.73 12.91 -1.28
N GLU A 275 -20.24 13.77 -2.17
CA GLU A 275 -19.60 13.35 -3.42
C GLU A 275 -18.09 13.17 -3.22
N ILE A 276 -17.56 12.04 -3.71
CA ILE A 276 -16.15 11.66 -3.66
C ILE A 276 -15.68 11.40 -5.09
N GLY A 277 -14.67 12.11 -5.54
CA GLY A 277 -14.11 11.98 -6.88
C GLY A 277 -12.79 12.75 -7.05
N GLY A 278 -12.25 12.76 -8.26
CA GLY A 278 -11.08 13.53 -8.64
C GLY A 278 -9.81 13.15 -7.86
N GLU A 279 -9.03 14.15 -7.48
CA GLU A 279 -7.72 13.97 -6.83
C GLU A 279 -7.76 13.29 -5.46
N THR A 280 -8.93 13.21 -4.81
CA THR A 280 -9.08 12.53 -3.51
C THR A 280 -9.04 11.01 -3.69
N VAL A 281 -9.50 10.49 -4.82
CA VAL A 281 -9.60 9.05 -5.09
C VAL A 281 -8.24 8.34 -5.01
N PRO A 282 -7.18 8.76 -5.70
CA PRO A 282 -5.87 8.10 -5.59
C PRO A 282 -5.30 8.11 -4.16
N ARG A 283 -5.62 9.15 -3.36
CA ARG A 283 -5.15 9.33 -1.98
C ARG A 283 -5.87 8.46 -0.96
N ALA A 284 -7.01 7.85 -1.34
CA ALA A 284 -7.83 6.99 -0.50
C ALA A 284 -8.19 5.65 -1.19
N ILE A 285 -7.51 5.30 -2.28
CA ILE A 285 -7.92 4.18 -3.15
C ILE A 285 -8.01 2.85 -2.40
N ASP A 286 -7.17 2.64 -1.40
CA ASP A 286 -7.14 1.40 -0.64
C ASP A 286 -8.15 1.39 0.52
N GLU A 287 -8.66 2.55 0.93
CA GLU A 287 -9.61 2.73 2.02
C GLU A 287 -11.08 2.73 1.55
N PHE A 288 -11.36 2.68 0.24
CA PHE A 288 -12.73 2.70 -0.27
C PHE A 288 -13.65 1.62 0.33
N PRO A 289 -13.23 0.38 0.59
CA PRO A 289 -14.11 -0.60 1.24
C PRO A 289 -14.65 -0.11 2.59
N ILE A 290 -13.82 0.47 3.43
CA ILE A 290 -14.27 0.97 4.73
C ILE A 290 -15.00 2.33 4.62
N ILE A 291 -14.67 3.15 3.62
CA ILE A 291 -15.44 4.38 3.28
C ILE A 291 -16.88 4.01 2.87
N CYS A 292 -17.07 2.92 2.14
CA CYS A 292 -18.41 2.43 1.79
C CYS A 292 -19.22 2.05 3.04
N VAL A 293 -18.58 1.53 4.09
CA VAL A 293 -19.24 1.26 5.38
C VAL A 293 -19.61 2.57 6.08
N ALA A 294 -18.71 3.56 6.12
CA ALA A 294 -19.03 4.89 6.65
C ALA A 294 -20.22 5.52 5.89
N ALA A 295 -20.23 5.42 4.56
CA ALA A 295 -21.32 5.89 3.72
C ALA A 295 -22.64 5.15 3.96
N ALA A 296 -22.60 3.86 4.24
CA ALA A 296 -23.77 3.06 4.58
C ALA A 296 -24.42 3.45 5.92
N CYS A 297 -23.63 4.05 6.83
CA CYS A 297 -24.08 4.56 8.13
C CYS A 297 -24.35 6.07 8.12
N ALA A 298 -24.11 6.77 7.01
CA ALA A 298 -24.27 8.21 6.89
C ALA A 298 -25.71 8.61 6.55
N GLU A 299 -26.15 9.79 6.97
CA GLU A 299 -27.42 10.38 6.52
C GLU A 299 -27.32 10.82 5.07
N GLY A 300 -28.28 10.42 4.23
CA GLY A 300 -28.36 10.83 2.82
C GLY A 300 -27.58 9.91 1.88
N LYS A 301 -27.12 10.48 0.77
CA LYS A 301 -26.47 9.74 -0.32
C LYS A 301 -25.01 10.10 -0.45
N THR A 302 -24.14 9.08 -0.51
CA THR A 302 -22.74 9.22 -0.91
C THR A 302 -22.58 8.75 -2.36
N VAL A 303 -21.90 9.54 -3.17
CA VAL A 303 -21.62 9.23 -4.58
C VAL A 303 -20.11 9.12 -4.76
N ILE A 304 -19.64 7.96 -5.22
CA ILE A 304 -18.22 7.67 -5.51
C ILE A 304 -18.06 7.61 -7.03
N ARG A 305 -17.10 8.36 -7.56
CA ARG A 305 -16.75 8.42 -8.99
C ARG A 305 -15.23 8.35 -9.18
N ASP A 306 -14.76 8.19 -10.41
CA ASP A 306 -13.33 8.18 -10.79
C ASP A 306 -12.52 7.04 -10.13
N ALA A 307 -13.18 6.03 -9.59
CA ALA A 307 -12.57 4.95 -8.81
C ALA A 307 -12.45 3.62 -9.59
N ARG A 308 -12.40 3.67 -10.93
CA ARG A 308 -12.33 2.48 -11.81
C ARG A 308 -11.19 1.54 -11.47
N GLU A 309 -10.09 2.04 -10.91
CA GLU A 309 -8.93 1.23 -10.48
C GLU A 309 -9.31 0.21 -9.39
N LEU A 310 -10.41 0.41 -8.64
CA LEU A 310 -10.93 -0.56 -7.66
C LEU A 310 -11.39 -1.88 -8.28
N ARG A 311 -11.74 -1.87 -9.58
CA ARG A 311 -12.20 -3.08 -10.28
C ARG A 311 -11.09 -4.07 -10.61
N VAL A 312 -9.83 -3.64 -10.54
CA VAL A 312 -8.64 -4.42 -10.91
C VAL A 312 -7.68 -4.64 -9.74
N LYS A 313 -8.19 -4.48 -8.51
CA LYS A 313 -7.45 -4.79 -7.27
C LYS A 313 -7.41 -6.31 -7.02
N GLU A 314 -7.33 -6.75 -5.78
CA GLU A 314 -7.33 -8.16 -5.38
C GLU A 314 -8.61 -8.86 -5.85
N THR A 315 -9.73 -8.15 -5.79
CA THR A 315 -11.02 -8.48 -6.42
C THR A 315 -11.61 -7.22 -7.07
N ASP A 316 -12.74 -7.32 -7.75
CA ASP A 316 -13.56 -6.16 -8.10
C ASP A 316 -14.21 -5.59 -6.83
N ARG A 317 -13.51 -4.64 -6.18
CA ARG A 317 -13.94 -4.05 -4.91
C ARG A 317 -15.26 -3.29 -5.01
N ILE A 318 -15.59 -2.74 -6.19
CA ILE A 318 -16.87 -2.06 -6.43
C ILE A 318 -18.00 -3.09 -6.37
N ALA A 319 -17.91 -4.14 -7.17
CA ALA A 319 -18.93 -5.18 -7.22
C ALA A 319 -19.08 -5.91 -5.87
N ALA A 320 -17.96 -6.26 -5.24
CA ALA A 320 -17.94 -6.99 -3.97
C ALA A 320 -18.56 -6.17 -2.82
N MET A 321 -18.18 -4.89 -2.66
CA MET A 321 -18.78 -4.03 -1.64
C MET A 321 -20.25 -3.75 -1.92
N ALA A 322 -20.65 -3.54 -3.18
CA ALA A 322 -22.05 -3.37 -3.54
C ALA A 322 -22.89 -4.59 -3.19
N ALA A 323 -22.38 -5.80 -3.45
CA ALA A 323 -23.06 -7.05 -3.09
C ALA A 323 -23.24 -7.19 -1.57
N ASN A 324 -22.16 -6.98 -0.80
CA ASN A 324 -22.17 -7.13 0.65
C ASN A 324 -23.05 -6.08 1.34
N LEU A 325 -23.00 -4.81 0.91
CA LEU A 325 -23.83 -3.77 1.48
C LEU A 325 -25.32 -3.97 1.16
N ARG A 326 -25.65 -4.45 -0.05
CA ARG A 326 -27.05 -4.85 -0.37
C ARG A 326 -27.54 -5.98 0.52
N ALA A 327 -26.69 -6.98 0.82
CA ALA A 327 -27.03 -8.05 1.75
C ALA A 327 -27.30 -7.50 3.17
N ALA A 328 -26.55 -6.46 3.59
CA ALA A 328 -26.76 -5.75 4.85
C ALA A 328 -27.97 -4.77 4.82
N GLY A 329 -28.75 -4.74 3.72
CA GLY A 329 -29.97 -3.94 3.60
C GLY A 329 -29.75 -2.50 3.12
N VAL A 330 -28.56 -2.17 2.63
CA VAL A 330 -28.22 -0.83 2.13
C VAL A 330 -28.60 -0.70 0.64
N ALA A 331 -29.20 0.42 0.25
CA ALA A 331 -29.46 0.72 -1.14
C ALA A 331 -28.19 1.18 -1.85
N VAL A 332 -27.71 0.38 -2.78
CA VAL A 332 -26.47 0.63 -3.55
C VAL A 332 -26.75 0.53 -5.03
N LEU A 333 -26.39 1.58 -5.78
CA LEU A 333 -26.35 1.61 -7.24
C LEU A 333 -24.87 1.54 -7.69
N GLU A 334 -24.50 0.45 -8.31
CA GLU A 334 -23.16 0.27 -8.88
C GLU A 334 -23.05 1.01 -10.22
N THR A 335 -21.94 1.72 -10.44
CA THR A 335 -21.59 2.38 -11.70
C THR A 335 -20.31 1.79 -12.28
N GLU A 336 -19.91 2.18 -13.49
CA GLU A 336 -18.70 1.68 -14.14
C GLU A 336 -17.41 1.99 -13.34
N ASP A 337 -17.36 3.17 -12.74
CA ASP A 337 -16.18 3.73 -12.07
C ASP A 337 -16.39 4.03 -10.58
N GLY A 338 -17.49 3.54 -9.97
CA GLY A 338 -17.79 3.80 -8.59
C GLY A 338 -19.14 3.24 -8.14
N MET A 339 -19.82 3.93 -7.23
CA MET A 339 -21.15 3.56 -6.76
C MET A 339 -21.86 4.72 -6.06
N GLU A 340 -23.19 4.64 -5.99
CA GLU A 340 -24.02 5.48 -5.13
C GLU A 340 -24.51 4.64 -3.95
N ILE A 341 -24.30 5.13 -2.73
CA ILE A 341 -24.71 4.47 -1.49
C ILE A 341 -25.69 5.39 -0.77
N THR A 342 -26.91 4.93 -0.56
CA THR A 342 -27.87 5.63 0.30
C THR A 342 -27.77 5.05 1.69
N GLY A 343 -27.40 5.88 2.65
CA GLY A 343 -27.26 5.44 4.04
C GLY A 343 -28.53 4.82 4.60
N ALA A 344 -28.37 3.78 5.39
CA ALA A 344 -29.46 3.05 6.02
C ALA A 344 -29.61 3.50 7.48
N GLU A 345 -30.83 3.61 7.96
CA GLU A 345 -31.10 3.89 9.37
C GLU A 345 -30.47 2.84 10.30
N ARG A 346 -30.43 1.57 9.84
CA ARG A 346 -29.79 0.45 10.52
C ARG A 346 -29.28 -0.58 9.52
N LEU A 347 -28.06 -1.04 9.72
CA LEU A 347 -27.55 -2.19 9.00
C LEU A 347 -28.18 -3.48 9.56
N ARG A 348 -28.37 -4.47 8.69
CA ARG A 348 -28.88 -5.80 9.07
C ARG A 348 -27.75 -6.80 9.11
N GLY A 349 -27.72 -7.62 10.16
CA GLY A 349 -26.83 -8.78 10.23
C GLY A 349 -27.08 -9.72 9.06
N CYS A 350 -26.03 -10.20 8.44
CA CYS A 350 -26.09 -11.08 7.27
C CYS A 350 -24.80 -11.87 7.10
N THR A 351 -24.86 -12.91 6.27
CA THR A 351 -23.64 -13.59 5.83
C THR A 351 -23.13 -12.94 4.55
N VAL A 352 -21.86 -12.56 4.55
CA VAL A 352 -21.17 -11.87 3.45
C VAL A 352 -19.84 -12.55 3.13
N ASP A 353 -19.33 -12.33 1.93
CA ASP A 353 -18.10 -12.92 1.44
C ASP A 353 -16.98 -11.88 1.38
N SER A 354 -15.77 -12.27 1.77
CA SER A 354 -14.56 -11.43 1.61
C SER A 354 -14.11 -11.36 0.15
N PHE A 355 -14.53 -12.31 -0.69
CA PHE A 355 -14.01 -12.50 -2.04
C PHE A 355 -12.48 -12.66 -2.08
N GLY A 356 -11.87 -13.17 -0.99
CA GLY A 356 -10.43 -13.29 -0.81
C GLY A 356 -9.70 -11.94 -0.62
N ASP A 357 -10.43 -10.84 -0.42
CA ASP A 357 -9.87 -9.50 -0.20
C ASP A 357 -9.95 -9.12 1.28
N HIS A 358 -8.76 -8.96 1.89
CA HIS A 358 -8.63 -8.61 3.30
C HIS A 358 -9.34 -7.31 3.69
N ARG A 359 -9.38 -6.30 2.78
CA ARG A 359 -10.02 -5.01 3.05
C ARG A 359 -11.53 -5.11 3.08
N ILE A 360 -12.10 -5.96 2.23
CA ILE A 360 -13.54 -6.26 2.26
C ILE A 360 -13.89 -7.01 3.53
N ALA A 361 -13.11 -8.05 3.87
CA ALA A 361 -13.30 -8.81 5.10
C ALA A 361 -13.33 -7.88 6.33
N MET A 362 -12.28 -7.09 6.52
CA MET A 362 -12.17 -6.16 7.66
C MET A 362 -13.28 -5.11 7.66
N SER A 363 -13.65 -4.56 6.50
CA SER A 363 -14.72 -3.56 6.39
C SER A 363 -16.08 -4.13 6.83
N MET A 364 -16.40 -5.34 6.40
CA MET A 364 -17.67 -5.97 6.76
C MET A 364 -17.71 -6.43 8.23
N LEU A 365 -16.56 -6.78 8.83
CA LEU A 365 -16.47 -7.00 10.27
C LEU A 365 -16.75 -5.71 11.05
N MET A 366 -16.24 -4.55 10.59
CA MET A 366 -16.56 -3.25 11.20
C MET A 366 -18.04 -2.86 11.02
N ALA A 367 -18.64 -3.13 9.86
CA ALA A 367 -20.07 -2.94 9.65
C ALA A 367 -20.91 -3.78 10.62
N GLY A 368 -20.46 -4.98 10.94
CA GLY A 368 -21.08 -5.87 11.91
C GLY A 368 -21.19 -5.30 13.33
N LEU A 369 -20.33 -4.34 13.71
CA LEU A 369 -20.37 -3.72 15.05
C LEU A 369 -21.66 -2.91 15.30
N VAL A 370 -22.30 -2.42 14.24
CA VAL A 370 -23.50 -1.58 14.32
C VAL A 370 -24.71 -2.23 13.64
N ALA A 371 -24.55 -3.43 13.12
CA ALA A 371 -25.65 -4.18 12.49
C ALA A 371 -26.60 -4.76 13.54
N THR A 372 -27.88 -4.82 13.21
CA THR A 372 -28.90 -5.50 14.03
C THR A 372 -28.90 -6.98 13.68
N GLY A 373 -28.59 -7.85 14.63
CA GLY A 373 -28.42 -9.29 14.45
C GLY A 373 -26.96 -9.68 14.21
N GLU A 374 -26.72 -10.92 13.79
CA GLU A 374 -25.38 -11.47 13.60
C GLU A 374 -24.87 -11.21 12.19
N THR A 375 -23.63 -10.74 12.07
CA THR A 375 -22.91 -10.62 10.80
C THR A 375 -21.79 -11.66 10.74
N THR A 376 -21.84 -12.52 9.74
CA THR A 376 -20.81 -13.53 9.47
C THR A 376 -20.07 -13.16 8.20
N VAL A 377 -18.74 -13.05 8.29
CA VAL A 377 -17.86 -12.85 7.12
C VAL A 377 -17.15 -14.15 6.81
N THR A 378 -17.33 -14.66 5.60
CA THR A 378 -16.66 -15.90 5.15
C THR A 378 -15.27 -15.60 4.60
N ASP A 379 -14.38 -16.60 4.61
CA ASP A 379 -13.00 -16.54 4.09
C ASP A 379 -12.16 -15.38 4.67
N THR A 380 -12.16 -15.27 6.00
CA THR A 380 -11.39 -14.23 6.71
C THR A 380 -9.90 -14.50 6.79
N GLY A 381 -9.41 -15.66 6.36
CA GLY A 381 -7.97 -15.99 6.35
C GLY A 381 -7.11 -14.99 5.57
N CYS A 382 -7.68 -14.33 4.55
CA CYS A 382 -7.01 -13.28 3.79
C CYS A 382 -6.57 -12.06 4.62
N ILE A 383 -7.15 -11.82 5.81
CA ILE A 383 -6.79 -10.70 6.70
C ILE A 383 -5.31 -10.79 7.11
N ALA A 384 -4.79 -12.00 7.32
CA ALA A 384 -3.41 -12.22 7.72
C ALA A 384 -2.37 -11.71 6.71
N THR A 385 -2.76 -11.51 5.46
CA THR A 385 -1.89 -10.97 4.41
C THR A 385 -1.36 -9.58 4.74
N SER A 386 -2.20 -8.70 5.34
CA SER A 386 -1.84 -7.32 5.60
C SER A 386 -1.98 -6.88 7.06
N PHE A 387 -2.86 -7.54 7.84
CA PHE A 387 -3.12 -7.15 9.23
C PHE A 387 -3.37 -8.39 10.11
N PRO A 388 -2.35 -9.21 10.36
CA PRO A 388 -2.52 -10.48 11.08
C PRO A 388 -3.08 -10.34 12.49
N SER A 389 -2.86 -9.21 13.17
CA SER A 389 -3.37 -8.93 14.52
C SER A 389 -4.72 -8.20 14.57
N PHE A 390 -5.42 -8.09 13.42
CA PHE A 390 -6.66 -7.30 13.34
C PHE A 390 -7.75 -7.79 14.30
N ILE A 391 -8.02 -9.08 14.34
CA ILE A 391 -9.06 -9.67 15.20
C ILE A 391 -8.71 -9.46 16.68
N ASP A 392 -7.47 -9.77 17.08
CA ASP A 392 -7.02 -9.59 18.47
C ASP A 392 -7.11 -8.13 18.92
N LEU A 393 -6.81 -7.19 18.02
CA LEU A 393 -6.91 -5.76 18.31
C LEU A 393 -8.37 -5.32 18.40
N LEU A 394 -9.23 -5.81 17.50
CA LEU A 394 -10.67 -5.53 17.53
C LEU A 394 -11.30 -6.00 18.85
N GLU A 395 -10.98 -7.21 19.31
CA GLU A 395 -11.47 -7.74 20.58
C GLU A 395 -11.01 -6.89 21.78
N ARG A 396 -9.75 -6.44 21.76
CA ARG A 396 -9.22 -5.57 22.83
C ARG A 396 -9.89 -4.20 22.93
N VAL A 397 -10.27 -3.59 21.80
CA VAL A 397 -10.89 -2.25 21.81
C VAL A 397 -12.41 -2.30 22.00
N ARG A 398 -13.04 -3.46 21.86
CA ARG A 398 -14.46 -3.63 22.16
C ARG A 398 -14.79 -3.66 23.66
N GLY A 399 -13.80 -3.97 24.52
CA GLY A 399 -13.96 -4.10 25.98
C GLY A 399 -14.40 -5.48 26.39
#